data_527deacbc6d6a15f985cb9b43d83d807
#
_entry.id   527deacbc6d6a15f985cb9b43d83d807
#
_cell.length_a   1.000
_cell.length_b   1.000
_cell.length_c   1.000
_cell.angle_alpha   90.00
_cell.angle_beta   90.00
_cell.angle_gamma   90.00
#
_symmetry.space_group_name_H-M   'P 1'
#
loop_
_entity.id
_entity.type
_entity.pdbx_description
1 polymer ?
#
loop_
_entity_poly.entity_id
_entity_poly.type
_entity_poly.pdbx_seq_one_letter_code
_entity_poly.pdbx_strand_id
1 'polypeptide(L)'
;NEDEADIIVINSCTVTNGADRDVRDYISKVQKLNKKIFFTGCALDSVGKVAFDNKKIFGAFGHSSKENIESLLKIQNRFFIENDLSHKDSTIVSDFTNKIRGFIKVQEGCNFKCSYCIIPQVRGKSRSYDRNKILSQVQKLVDNGVSEVVLSGTNLGSYGKDNKDTLAQLIIAISKISGIKRIRLGSLEPSQIKDDFLEILDSGFLERHLHIAIQHTNDMMLKAMNRINRFDKDLKLFEDIAKRGFAIGSDFIVGFPGESEEIFDDTIKKI
;
A
#
# COMPACT_ATOMS: atom_id res chain seq x y z
N ASN A 1 3.59 4.54 25.87
CA ASN A 1 4.37 3.50 26.52
C ASN A 1 3.48 2.28 26.79
N GLU A 2 3.98 1.06 26.44
CA GLU A 2 3.24 -0.21 26.58
C GLU A 2 2.85 -0.48 28.04
N ASP A 3 3.71 -0.10 28.98
CA ASP A 3 3.53 -0.36 30.42
C ASP A 3 2.43 0.53 31.04
N GLU A 4 2.23 1.72 30.51
CA GLU A 4 1.25 2.72 30.99
C GLU A 4 -0.12 2.57 30.32
N ALA A 5 -0.20 1.89 29.17
CA ALA A 5 -1.43 1.73 28.42
C ALA A 5 -2.37 0.73 29.09
N ASP A 6 -3.67 0.99 29.10
CA ASP A 6 -4.71 0.04 29.54
C ASP A 6 -5.05 -0.95 28.41
N ILE A 7 -4.89 -0.53 27.18
CA ILE A 7 -5.24 -1.29 25.97
C ILE A 7 -4.08 -1.24 24.98
N ILE A 8 -3.78 -2.38 24.36
CA ILE A 8 -2.80 -2.50 23.28
C ILE A 8 -3.52 -2.87 22.00
N VAL A 9 -3.34 -2.09 20.94
CA VAL A 9 -3.87 -2.39 19.60
C VAL A 9 -2.73 -2.74 18.67
N ILE A 10 -2.73 -3.97 18.13
CA ILE A 10 -1.73 -4.48 17.19
C ILE A 10 -2.28 -4.36 15.78
N ASN A 11 -1.71 -3.47 14.97
CA ASN A 11 -2.00 -3.37 13.54
C ASN A 11 -0.94 -4.13 12.75
N SER A 12 -1.29 -5.32 12.29
CA SER A 12 -0.37 -6.30 11.71
C SER A 12 -0.14 -6.16 10.21
N CYS A 13 1.00 -6.66 9.76
CA CYS A 13 1.32 -6.95 8.37
C CYS A 13 1.54 -8.46 8.20
N THR A 14 1.32 -9.00 6.99
CA THR A 14 1.56 -10.41 6.63
C THR A 14 2.17 -10.53 5.23
N VAL A 15 2.74 -9.45 4.72
CA VAL A 15 3.33 -9.44 3.37
C VAL A 15 4.60 -10.29 3.31
N THR A 16 5.27 -10.49 4.44
CA THR A 16 6.46 -11.35 4.57
C THR A 16 6.34 -12.30 5.76
N ASN A 17 7.01 -13.46 5.69
CA ASN A 17 7.13 -14.37 6.82
C ASN A 17 7.82 -13.73 8.04
N GLY A 18 8.72 -12.77 7.79
CA GLY A 18 9.33 -11.96 8.85
C GLY A 18 8.30 -11.15 9.61
N ALA A 19 7.41 -10.44 8.91
CA ALA A 19 6.34 -9.67 9.53
C ALA A 19 5.40 -10.54 10.39
N ASP A 20 5.05 -11.73 9.91
CA ASP A 20 4.23 -12.67 10.68
C ASP A 20 4.95 -13.17 11.95
N ARG A 21 6.26 -13.37 11.87
CA ARG A 21 7.09 -13.75 13.04
C ARG A 21 7.12 -12.62 14.05
N ASP A 22 7.45 -11.41 13.61
CA ASP A 22 7.54 -10.22 14.47
C ASP A 22 6.22 -9.98 15.21
N VAL A 23 5.09 -10.17 14.52
CA VAL A 23 3.75 -10.04 15.13
C VAL A 23 3.52 -11.11 16.20
N ARG A 24 3.89 -12.37 15.95
CA ARG A 24 3.76 -13.45 16.96
C ARG A 24 4.63 -13.19 18.19
N ASP A 25 5.86 -12.75 17.96
CA ASP A 25 6.81 -12.43 19.04
C ASP A 25 6.31 -11.23 19.86
N TYR A 26 5.76 -10.21 19.18
CA TYR A 26 5.18 -9.05 19.85
C TYR A 26 3.95 -9.42 20.69
N ILE A 27 3.04 -10.24 20.18
CA ILE A 27 1.90 -10.76 20.96
C ILE A 27 2.41 -11.46 22.22
N SER A 28 3.43 -12.32 22.08
CA SER A 28 4.01 -13.07 23.21
C SER A 28 4.68 -12.17 24.23
N LYS A 29 5.27 -11.06 23.79
CA LYS A 29 5.84 -10.02 24.67
C LYS A 29 4.75 -9.32 25.48
N VAL A 30 3.73 -8.77 24.79
CA VAL A 30 2.72 -7.92 25.44
C VAL A 30 1.69 -8.68 26.27
N GLN A 31 1.53 -9.99 26.06
CA GLN A 31 0.72 -10.85 26.92
C GLN A 31 1.18 -10.83 28.38
N LYS A 32 2.48 -10.66 28.63
CA LYS A 32 3.06 -10.61 29.98
C LYS A 32 2.62 -9.37 30.77
N LEU A 33 2.08 -8.36 30.08
CA LEU A 33 1.63 -7.10 30.69
C LEU A 33 0.21 -7.17 31.27
N ASN A 34 -0.50 -8.28 31.11
CA ASN A 34 -1.90 -8.47 31.54
C ASN A 34 -2.87 -7.37 31.05
N LYS A 35 -2.61 -6.82 29.86
CA LYS A 35 -3.45 -5.79 29.22
C LYS A 35 -4.46 -6.39 28.26
N LYS A 36 -5.54 -5.66 27.95
CA LYS A 36 -6.43 -6.06 26.86
C LYS A 36 -5.73 -5.83 25.52
N ILE A 37 -5.54 -6.90 24.75
CA ILE A 37 -4.89 -6.88 23.44
C ILE A 37 -5.96 -7.00 22.36
N PHE A 38 -6.00 -6.02 21.45
CA PHE A 38 -6.82 -6.03 20.25
C PHE A 38 -5.94 -6.18 19.03
N PHE A 39 -6.43 -6.92 18.04
CA PHE A 39 -5.67 -7.26 16.85
C PHE A 39 -6.40 -6.85 15.58
N THR A 40 -5.68 -6.26 14.64
CA THR A 40 -6.20 -5.91 13.31
C THR A 40 -5.07 -5.97 12.28
N GLY A 41 -5.41 -5.79 11.02
CA GLY A 41 -4.41 -5.74 9.95
C GLY A 41 -4.46 -6.93 9.02
N CYS A 42 -3.44 -7.06 8.16
CA CYS A 42 -3.39 -8.08 7.10
C CYS A 42 -3.26 -9.51 7.65
N ALA A 43 -2.65 -9.70 8.82
CA ALA A 43 -2.48 -11.01 9.44
C ALA A 43 -3.70 -11.47 10.26
N LEU A 44 -4.89 -10.85 10.10
CA LEU A 44 -6.08 -11.19 10.87
C LEU A 44 -6.44 -12.68 10.74
N ASP A 45 -6.54 -13.17 9.50
CA ASP A 45 -7.01 -14.53 9.20
C ASP A 45 -5.92 -15.60 9.44
N SER A 46 -4.66 -15.20 9.55
CA SER A 46 -3.53 -16.08 9.86
C SER A 46 -3.17 -15.99 11.35
N VAL A 47 -2.26 -15.08 11.71
CA VAL A 47 -1.75 -14.94 13.08
C VAL A 47 -2.84 -14.51 14.06
N GLY A 48 -3.73 -13.59 13.65
CA GLY A 48 -4.81 -13.05 14.50
C GLY A 48 -5.81 -14.11 14.91
N LYS A 49 -6.26 -14.95 13.97
CA LYS A 49 -7.21 -16.04 14.24
C LYS A 49 -6.62 -17.05 15.23
N VAL A 50 -5.40 -17.50 14.98
CA VAL A 50 -4.69 -18.42 15.87
C VAL A 50 -4.49 -17.84 17.28
N ALA A 51 -4.12 -16.55 17.36
CA ALA A 51 -3.93 -15.88 18.65
C ALA A 51 -5.27 -15.71 19.40
N PHE A 52 -6.36 -15.46 18.69
CA PHE A 52 -7.69 -15.38 19.29
C PHE A 52 -8.17 -16.74 19.82
N ASP A 53 -8.08 -17.80 19.02
CA ASP A 53 -8.51 -19.13 19.41
C ASP A 53 -7.72 -19.65 20.63
N ASN A 54 -6.42 -19.34 20.70
CA ASN A 54 -5.56 -19.64 21.85
C ASN A 54 -5.69 -18.66 23.04
N LYS A 55 -6.71 -17.78 23.02
CA LYS A 55 -6.98 -16.79 24.08
C LYS A 55 -5.81 -15.83 24.36
N LYS A 56 -4.94 -15.63 23.39
CA LYS A 56 -3.78 -14.72 23.51
C LYS A 56 -4.16 -13.24 23.32
N ILE A 57 -5.28 -12.98 22.67
CA ILE A 57 -5.80 -11.63 22.44
C ILE A 57 -7.27 -11.56 22.87
N PHE A 58 -7.71 -10.36 23.25
CA PHE A 58 -9.06 -10.12 23.72
C PHE A 58 -10.06 -9.97 22.57
N GLY A 59 -9.72 -9.14 21.57
CA GLY A 59 -10.56 -8.90 20.41
C GLY A 59 -9.76 -8.84 19.13
N ALA A 60 -10.40 -9.20 18.00
CA ALA A 60 -9.80 -9.10 16.69
C ALA A 60 -10.82 -8.59 15.67
N PHE A 61 -10.40 -7.75 14.73
CA PHE A 61 -11.26 -7.15 13.72
C PHE A 61 -10.53 -6.80 12.43
N GLY A 62 -11.25 -6.91 11.31
CA GLY A 62 -10.74 -6.64 9.98
C GLY A 62 -10.50 -5.14 9.69
N HIS A 63 -9.88 -4.87 8.55
CA HIS A 63 -9.70 -3.50 8.04
C HIS A 63 -11.01 -2.75 7.89
N SER A 64 -12.06 -3.45 7.48
CA SER A 64 -13.41 -2.93 7.28
C SER A 64 -14.05 -2.35 8.54
N SER A 65 -13.56 -2.76 9.70
CA SER A 65 -14.11 -2.34 11.00
C SER A 65 -13.27 -1.25 11.69
N LYS A 66 -12.15 -0.81 11.08
CA LYS A 66 -11.25 0.17 11.71
C LYS A 66 -11.89 1.54 11.97
N GLU A 67 -12.85 1.93 11.14
CA GLU A 67 -13.61 3.17 11.34
C GLU A 67 -14.37 3.20 12.67
N ASN A 68 -14.72 2.02 13.19
CA ASN A 68 -15.47 1.85 14.44
C ASN A 68 -14.59 1.49 15.65
N ILE A 69 -13.27 1.74 15.57
CA ILE A 69 -12.31 1.29 16.57
C ILE A 69 -12.68 1.73 17.99
N GLU A 70 -13.15 2.95 18.17
CA GLU A 70 -13.53 3.46 19.49
C GLU A 70 -14.65 2.64 20.15
N SER A 71 -15.65 2.20 19.38
CA SER A 71 -16.73 1.36 19.87
C SER A 71 -16.27 -0.07 20.12
N LEU A 72 -15.38 -0.59 19.25
CA LEU A 72 -14.83 -1.94 19.38
C LEU A 72 -13.97 -2.09 20.64
N LEU A 73 -13.19 -1.07 21.00
CA LEU A 73 -12.37 -1.07 22.21
C LEU A 73 -13.18 -1.06 23.51
N LYS A 74 -14.46 -0.66 23.46
CA LYS A 74 -15.39 -0.64 24.60
C LYS A 74 -16.13 -1.96 24.84
N ILE A 75 -16.03 -2.92 23.91
CA ILE A 75 -16.68 -4.22 24.03
C ILE A 75 -16.13 -4.98 25.23
N GLN A 76 -17.02 -5.53 26.07
CA GLN A 76 -16.63 -6.22 27.30
C GLN A 76 -16.37 -7.71 27.10
N ASN A 77 -16.95 -8.32 26.08
CA ASN A 77 -16.77 -9.73 25.79
C ASN A 77 -15.73 -9.92 24.67
N ARG A 78 -15.05 -11.06 24.65
CA ARG A 78 -14.15 -11.42 23.56
C ARG A 78 -14.92 -11.52 22.23
N PHE A 79 -14.34 -11.00 21.16
CA PHE A 79 -14.95 -11.01 19.84
C PHE A 79 -13.92 -11.19 18.72
N PHE A 80 -14.40 -11.75 17.59
CA PHE A 80 -13.67 -11.83 16.34
C PHE A 80 -14.60 -11.35 15.21
N ILE A 81 -14.21 -10.31 14.50
CA ILE A 81 -14.94 -9.74 13.35
C ILE A 81 -14.10 -9.95 12.10
N GLU A 82 -14.62 -10.75 11.18
CA GLU A 82 -13.98 -11.01 9.90
C GLU A 82 -13.83 -9.74 9.05
N ASN A 83 -12.94 -9.79 8.08
CA ASN A 83 -12.68 -8.67 7.20
C ASN A 83 -13.65 -8.68 6.00
N ASP A 84 -14.38 -7.60 5.79
CA ASP A 84 -15.06 -7.36 4.52
C ASP A 84 -14.07 -6.79 3.51
N LEU A 85 -13.61 -7.64 2.59
CA LEU A 85 -12.64 -7.28 1.56
C LEU A 85 -13.21 -6.36 0.47
N SER A 86 -14.52 -6.10 0.47
CA SER A 86 -15.18 -5.14 -0.44
C SER A 86 -15.31 -3.73 0.14
N HIS A 87 -15.15 -3.59 1.46
CA HIS A 87 -15.32 -2.33 2.16
C HIS A 87 -14.35 -1.24 1.68
N LYS A 88 -14.85 -0.02 1.58
CA LYS A 88 -14.07 1.20 1.31
C LYS A 88 -14.09 2.07 2.57
N ASP A 89 -12.96 2.22 3.19
CA ASP A 89 -12.76 3.10 4.35
C ASP A 89 -13.17 4.53 3.99
N SER A 90 -14.00 5.14 4.80
CA SER A 90 -14.49 6.51 4.60
C SER A 90 -13.75 7.54 5.45
N THR A 91 -12.79 7.12 6.25
CA THR A 91 -12.03 7.99 7.16
C THR A 91 -11.26 9.05 6.38
N ILE A 92 -11.47 10.31 6.74
CA ILE A 92 -10.71 11.44 6.21
C ILE A 92 -9.67 11.83 7.25
N VAL A 93 -8.39 11.67 6.89
CA VAL A 93 -7.28 12.18 7.70
C VAL A 93 -7.05 13.63 7.31
N SER A 94 -7.26 14.54 8.24
CA SER A 94 -7.15 16.00 8.02
C SER A 94 -5.87 16.61 8.57
N ASP A 95 -5.13 15.88 9.41
CA ASP A 95 -3.89 16.36 10.02
C ASP A 95 -2.84 15.24 10.07
N PHE A 96 -1.59 15.63 9.87
CA PHE A 96 -0.42 14.81 10.09
C PHE A 96 0.52 15.58 11.01
N THR A 97 0.31 15.44 12.31
CA THR A 97 1.03 16.17 13.35
C THR A 97 2.54 16.25 13.07
N ASN A 98 3.06 17.47 12.96
CA ASN A 98 4.47 17.77 12.69
C ASN A 98 5.03 17.23 11.35
N LYS A 99 4.18 16.97 10.34
CA LYS A 99 4.62 16.55 9.01
C LYS A 99 4.23 17.56 7.94
N ILE A 100 5.16 17.86 7.05
CA ILE A 100 4.95 18.72 5.87
C ILE A 100 4.17 17.96 4.77
N ARG A 101 4.16 16.62 4.82
CA ARG A 101 3.56 15.74 3.82
C ARG A 101 2.31 15.07 4.36
N GLY A 102 1.24 15.09 3.57
CA GLY A 102 0.03 14.34 3.81
C GLY A 102 0.00 13.05 2.98
N PHE A 103 -0.30 11.90 3.61
CA PHE A 103 -0.48 10.62 2.90
C PHE A 103 -1.97 10.41 2.62
N ILE A 104 -2.29 10.13 1.36
CA ILE A 104 -3.66 9.93 0.91
C ILE A 104 -3.79 8.56 0.24
N LYS A 105 -4.58 7.70 0.85
CA LYS A 105 -4.93 6.42 0.26
C LYS A 105 -6.01 6.63 -0.79
N VAL A 106 -5.68 6.41 -2.06
CA VAL A 106 -6.61 6.62 -3.19
C VAL A 106 -7.11 5.31 -3.80
N GLN A 107 -6.44 4.20 -3.50
CA GLN A 107 -6.75 2.89 -4.06
C GLN A 107 -6.45 1.79 -3.06
N GLU A 108 -7.21 0.68 -3.10
CA GLU A 108 -6.97 -0.50 -2.27
C GLU A 108 -7.28 -1.79 -3.04
N GLY A 109 -6.62 -2.89 -2.59
CA GLY A 109 -6.74 -4.20 -3.24
C GLY A 109 -5.98 -4.29 -4.57
N CYS A 110 -5.92 -5.49 -5.15
CA CYS A 110 -5.19 -5.73 -6.39
C CYS A 110 -5.83 -6.87 -7.17
N ASN A 111 -5.94 -6.72 -8.50
CA ASN A 111 -6.47 -7.75 -9.40
C ASN A 111 -5.35 -8.59 -10.05
N PHE A 112 -4.08 -8.23 -9.84
CA PHE A 112 -2.96 -9.05 -10.30
C PHE A 112 -2.85 -10.34 -9.47
N LYS A 113 -2.28 -11.36 -10.09
CA LYS A 113 -2.11 -12.69 -9.50
C LYS A 113 -0.63 -13.06 -9.44
N CYS A 114 0.22 -12.11 -9.04
CA CYS A 114 1.65 -12.39 -8.87
C CYS A 114 1.83 -13.55 -7.88
N SER A 115 2.63 -14.56 -8.28
CA SER A 115 2.71 -15.85 -7.55
C SER A 115 3.25 -15.74 -6.13
N TYR A 116 3.99 -14.67 -5.82
CA TYR A 116 4.57 -14.38 -4.52
C TYR A 116 3.70 -13.48 -3.63
N CYS A 117 2.58 -12.93 -4.17
CA CYS A 117 1.88 -11.82 -3.51
C CYS A 117 0.58 -12.26 -2.83
N ILE A 118 0.47 -12.03 -1.54
CA ILE A 118 -0.71 -12.33 -0.74
C ILE A 118 -1.81 -11.25 -0.81
N ILE A 119 -1.50 -10.08 -1.37
CA ILE A 119 -2.38 -8.91 -1.33
C ILE A 119 -3.83 -9.18 -1.80
N PRO A 120 -4.09 -9.88 -2.93
CA PRO A 120 -5.46 -10.15 -3.33
C PRO A 120 -6.28 -10.92 -2.28
N GLN A 121 -5.63 -11.74 -1.48
CA GLN A 121 -6.28 -12.55 -0.43
C GLN A 121 -6.60 -11.72 0.81
N VAL A 122 -5.73 -10.78 1.20
CA VAL A 122 -5.86 -10.03 2.46
C VAL A 122 -6.42 -8.61 2.30
N ARG A 123 -6.43 -8.08 1.06
CA ARG A 123 -6.94 -6.75 0.73
C ARG A 123 -8.04 -6.76 -0.31
N GLY A 124 -8.34 -7.92 -0.90
CA GLY A 124 -9.39 -8.11 -1.88
C GLY A 124 -9.09 -7.53 -3.26
N LYS A 125 -10.14 -7.42 -4.07
CA LYS A 125 -10.07 -6.87 -5.43
C LYS A 125 -9.74 -5.38 -5.41
N SER A 126 -9.13 -4.92 -6.51
CA SER A 126 -8.83 -3.50 -6.74
C SER A 126 -10.10 -2.65 -6.67
N ARG A 127 -10.06 -1.58 -5.89
CA ARG A 127 -11.14 -0.60 -5.75
C ARG A 127 -10.56 0.79 -5.52
N SER A 128 -11.16 1.78 -6.17
CA SER A 128 -10.76 3.18 -6.09
C SER A 128 -11.60 3.92 -5.05
N TYR A 129 -10.98 4.87 -4.38
CA TYR A 129 -11.71 5.82 -3.55
C TYR A 129 -12.39 6.89 -4.42
N ASP A 130 -13.47 7.45 -3.92
CA ASP A 130 -14.20 8.51 -4.62
C ASP A 130 -13.33 9.77 -4.80
N ARG A 131 -13.28 10.29 -6.04
CA ARG A 131 -12.48 11.48 -6.40
C ARG A 131 -12.82 12.68 -5.52
N ASN A 132 -14.10 12.96 -5.29
CA ASN A 132 -14.51 14.13 -4.53
C ASN A 132 -14.10 14.02 -3.06
N LYS A 133 -14.17 12.82 -2.48
CA LYS A 133 -13.65 12.56 -1.13
C LYS A 133 -12.15 12.78 -1.06
N ILE A 134 -11.39 12.30 -2.04
CA ILE A 134 -9.94 12.51 -2.13
C ILE A 134 -9.64 14.02 -2.21
N LEU A 135 -10.29 14.77 -3.12
CA LEU A 135 -10.08 16.19 -3.25
C LEU A 135 -10.45 16.96 -1.98
N SER A 136 -11.54 16.59 -1.31
CA SER A 136 -11.92 17.16 -0.01
C SER A 136 -10.88 16.88 1.07
N GLN A 137 -10.29 15.70 1.09
CA GLN A 137 -9.21 15.38 2.02
C GLN A 137 -7.96 16.21 1.73
N VAL A 138 -7.57 16.34 0.46
CA VAL A 138 -6.44 17.19 0.04
C VAL A 138 -6.67 18.64 0.46
N GLN A 139 -7.88 19.19 0.24
CA GLN A 139 -8.21 20.56 0.62
C GLN A 139 -8.05 20.75 2.15
N LYS A 140 -8.60 19.84 2.97
CA LYS A 140 -8.44 19.93 4.43
C LYS A 140 -6.99 19.87 4.88
N LEU A 141 -6.15 19.08 4.20
CA LEU A 141 -4.72 19.04 4.49
C LEU A 141 -4.03 20.36 4.13
N VAL A 142 -4.39 20.96 3.02
CA VAL A 142 -3.88 22.28 2.61
C VAL A 142 -4.30 23.36 3.59
N ASP A 143 -5.57 23.35 4.02
CA ASP A 143 -6.09 24.31 5.02
C ASP A 143 -5.32 24.20 6.36
N ASN A 144 -4.76 23.03 6.66
CA ASN A 144 -3.89 22.76 7.80
C ASN A 144 -2.39 22.93 7.48
N GLY A 145 -2.02 23.59 6.37
CA GLY A 145 -0.64 23.95 6.03
C GLY A 145 0.18 22.89 5.30
N VAL A 146 -0.42 21.76 4.90
CA VAL A 146 0.26 20.74 4.09
C VAL A 146 0.34 21.23 2.64
N SER A 147 1.53 21.21 2.05
CA SER A 147 1.75 21.62 0.65
C SER A 147 2.23 20.49 -0.26
N GLU A 148 2.51 19.31 0.30
CA GLU A 148 2.93 18.12 -0.44
C GLU A 148 2.05 16.93 -0.05
N VAL A 149 1.53 16.21 -1.03
CA VAL A 149 0.76 14.98 -0.82
C VAL A 149 1.43 13.78 -1.47
N VAL A 150 1.32 12.63 -0.79
CA VAL A 150 1.78 11.34 -1.29
C VAL A 150 0.55 10.48 -1.58
N LEU A 151 0.27 10.20 -2.84
CA LEU A 151 -0.80 9.29 -3.22
C LEU A 151 -0.35 7.85 -3.01
N SER A 152 -1.11 7.12 -2.24
CA SER A 152 -0.82 5.74 -1.85
C SER A 152 -1.94 4.80 -2.28
N GLY A 153 -1.55 3.59 -2.61
CA GLY A 153 -2.47 2.50 -2.94
C GLY A 153 -1.75 1.17 -2.93
N THR A 154 -2.49 0.10 -2.78
CA THR A 154 -1.94 -1.27 -2.87
C THR A 154 -1.42 -1.57 -4.28
N ASN A 155 -2.11 -1.03 -5.28
CA ASN A 155 -1.74 -1.04 -6.69
C ASN A 155 -2.22 0.28 -7.32
N LEU A 156 -1.43 1.33 -7.10
CA LEU A 156 -1.80 2.71 -7.39
C LEU A 156 -2.23 2.94 -8.84
N GLY A 157 -1.54 2.34 -9.81
CA GLY A 157 -1.88 2.42 -11.23
C GLY A 157 -3.20 1.73 -11.62
N SER A 158 -3.87 1.06 -10.68
CA SER A 158 -5.24 0.56 -10.86
C SER A 158 -6.33 1.56 -10.46
N TYR A 159 -5.97 2.72 -9.94
CA TYR A 159 -6.95 3.77 -9.64
C TYR A 159 -7.77 4.13 -10.88
N GLY A 160 -9.06 4.26 -10.69
CA GLY A 160 -10.01 4.71 -11.72
C GLY A 160 -10.58 3.59 -12.59
N LYS A 161 -9.99 2.38 -12.60
CA LYS A 161 -10.45 1.29 -13.47
C LYS A 161 -11.87 0.78 -13.15
N ASP A 162 -12.33 0.97 -11.92
CA ASP A 162 -13.66 0.55 -11.45
C ASP A 162 -14.71 1.67 -11.53
N ASN A 163 -14.31 2.92 -11.82
CA ASN A 163 -15.22 4.08 -11.84
C ASN A 163 -15.03 5.03 -13.03
N LYS A 164 -14.40 4.55 -14.12
CA LYS A 164 -14.16 5.32 -15.36
C LYS A 164 -13.29 6.57 -15.15
N ASP A 165 -12.36 6.51 -14.22
CA ASP A 165 -11.38 7.55 -13.93
C ASP A 165 -9.96 7.06 -14.24
N THR A 166 -8.93 7.91 -14.18
CA THR A 166 -7.53 7.53 -14.30
C THR A 166 -6.68 8.21 -13.22
N LEU A 167 -5.55 7.60 -12.89
CA LEU A 167 -4.60 8.19 -11.95
C LEU A 167 -4.12 9.57 -12.44
N ALA A 168 -3.90 9.72 -13.75
CA ALA A 168 -3.50 10.98 -14.37
C ALA A 168 -4.57 12.09 -14.17
N GLN A 169 -5.83 11.77 -14.39
CA GLN A 169 -6.93 12.71 -14.18
C GLN A 169 -7.09 13.10 -12.70
N LEU A 170 -6.89 12.17 -11.78
CA LEU A 170 -6.87 12.48 -10.35
C LEU A 170 -5.72 13.44 -10.00
N ILE A 171 -4.51 13.16 -10.49
CA ILE A 171 -3.32 13.98 -10.25
C ILE A 171 -3.54 15.40 -10.77
N ILE A 172 -4.08 15.55 -11.99
CA ILE A 172 -4.45 16.86 -12.57
C ILE A 172 -5.50 17.58 -11.71
N ALA A 173 -6.49 16.86 -11.19
CA ALA A 173 -7.49 17.47 -10.32
C ALA A 173 -6.89 17.96 -8.99
N ILE A 174 -6.00 17.19 -8.38
CA ILE A 174 -5.29 17.57 -7.15
C ILE A 174 -4.38 18.78 -7.40
N SER A 175 -3.67 18.84 -8.54
CA SER A 175 -2.74 19.95 -8.83
C SER A 175 -3.43 21.31 -8.95
N LYS A 176 -4.75 21.32 -9.19
CA LYS A 176 -5.56 22.56 -9.25
C LYS A 176 -5.95 23.10 -7.87
N ILE A 177 -5.73 22.35 -6.80
CA ILE A 177 -6.01 22.81 -5.43
C ILE A 177 -4.95 23.84 -5.04
N SER A 178 -5.39 25.07 -4.79
CA SER A 178 -4.48 26.16 -4.37
C SER A 178 -3.76 25.77 -3.06
N GLY A 179 -2.45 25.90 -3.02
CA GLY A 179 -1.60 25.53 -1.88
C GLY A 179 -0.85 24.19 -2.07
N ILE A 180 -1.27 23.31 -2.96
CA ILE A 180 -0.49 22.13 -3.33
C ILE A 180 0.71 22.55 -4.21
N LYS A 181 1.90 22.21 -3.77
CA LYS A 181 3.16 22.48 -4.48
C LYS A 181 3.75 21.24 -5.12
N ARG A 182 3.45 20.05 -4.57
CA ARG A 182 4.07 18.80 -5.00
C ARG A 182 3.17 17.59 -4.75
N ILE A 183 3.16 16.68 -5.71
CA ILE A 183 2.47 15.39 -5.61
C ILE A 183 3.52 14.29 -5.76
N ARG A 184 3.58 13.38 -4.79
CA ARG A 184 4.38 12.15 -4.85
C ARG A 184 3.48 10.95 -5.07
N LEU A 185 4.07 9.92 -5.62
CA LEU A 185 3.36 8.66 -5.89
C LEU A 185 4.02 7.51 -5.13
N GLY A 186 3.21 6.59 -4.65
CA GLY A 186 3.66 5.26 -4.27
C GLY A 186 4.09 4.44 -5.49
N SER A 187 4.39 3.15 -5.27
CA SER A 187 4.86 2.25 -6.33
C SER A 187 3.86 2.09 -7.48
N LEU A 188 4.39 2.11 -8.68
CA LEU A 188 3.65 1.89 -9.93
C LEU A 188 4.07 0.55 -10.56
N GLU A 189 3.15 -0.06 -11.27
CA GLU A 189 3.42 -1.21 -12.14
C GLU A 189 3.75 -0.71 -13.56
N PRO A 190 4.84 -1.19 -14.20
CA PRO A 190 5.23 -0.73 -15.54
C PRO A 190 4.08 -0.81 -16.54
N SER A 191 3.36 -1.92 -16.53
CA SER A 191 2.23 -2.19 -17.43
C SER A 191 1.03 -1.26 -17.28
N GLN A 192 1.00 -0.45 -16.24
CA GLN A 192 -0.08 0.50 -15.94
C GLN A 192 0.28 1.95 -16.25
N ILE A 193 1.54 2.22 -16.55
CA ILE A 193 1.98 3.53 -17.05
C ILE A 193 1.57 3.62 -18.51
N LYS A 194 0.62 4.50 -18.81
CA LYS A 194 0.02 4.72 -20.11
C LYS A 194 0.29 6.14 -20.61
N ASP A 195 -0.09 6.41 -21.85
CA ASP A 195 0.17 7.68 -22.51
C ASP A 195 -0.37 8.87 -21.71
N ASP A 196 -1.60 8.76 -21.16
CA ASP A 196 -2.22 9.80 -20.33
C ASP A 196 -1.39 10.11 -19.07
N PHE A 197 -0.71 9.12 -18.51
CA PHE A 197 0.21 9.32 -17.39
C PHE A 197 1.55 9.92 -17.86
N LEU A 198 2.08 9.49 -18.99
CA LEU A 198 3.32 10.04 -19.56
C LEU A 198 3.18 11.51 -19.92
N GLU A 199 2.00 11.94 -20.39
CA GLU A 199 1.70 13.34 -20.72
C GLU A 199 1.81 14.28 -19.51
N ILE A 200 1.50 13.81 -18.30
CA ILE A 200 1.56 14.65 -17.11
C ILE A 200 2.95 14.72 -16.47
N LEU A 201 3.92 13.93 -16.91
CA LEU A 201 5.27 13.96 -16.33
C LEU A 201 5.95 15.32 -16.48
N ASP A 202 5.66 16.06 -17.56
CA ASP A 202 6.26 17.35 -17.84
C ASP A 202 5.55 18.53 -17.15
N SER A 203 4.52 18.26 -16.35
CA SER A 203 3.62 19.28 -15.78
C SER A 203 4.20 20.09 -14.61
N GLY A 204 5.35 19.71 -14.05
CA GLY A 204 6.04 20.44 -12.98
C GLY A 204 5.50 20.24 -11.55
N PHE A 205 4.30 19.71 -11.36
CA PHE A 205 3.71 19.46 -10.03
C PHE A 205 4.02 18.06 -9.48
N LEU A 206 4.48 17.13 -10.33
CA LEU A 206 4.95 15.81 -9.87
C LEU A 206 6.37 15.89 -9.33
N GLU A 207 6.62 15.17 -8.24
CA GLU A 207 7.97 14.91 -7.77
C GLU A 207 8.79 14.18 -8.84
N ARG A 208 10.02 14.61 -9.06
CA ARG A 208 10.92 14.05 -10.08
C ARG A 208 11.52 12.69 -9.66
N HIS A 209 10.70 11.85 -9.06
CA HIS A 209 11.04 10.49 -8.67
C HIS A 209 9.83 9.58 -8.83
N LEU A 210 9.99 8.46 -9.52
CA LEU A 210 9.00 7.39 -9.62
C LEU A 210 9.59 6.08 -9.11
N HIS A 211 8.84 5.37 -8.29
CA HIS A 211 9.14 4.00 -7.93
C HIS A 211 8.32 3.06 -8.83
N ILE A 212 9.00 2.26 -9.66
CA ILE A 212 8.35 1.40 -10.66
C ILE A 212 8.79 -0.05 -10.42
N ALA A 213 7.87 -0.89 -9.97
CA ALA A 213 8.12 -2.25 -9.51
C ALA A 213 8.35 -3.21 -10.67
N ILE A 214 9.58 -3.39 -11.17
CA ILE A 214 9.88 -4.37 -12.23
C ILE A 214 10.02 -5.81 -11.70
N GLN A 215 10.56 -5.97 -10.50
CA GLN A 215 10.76 -7.22 -9.77
C GLN A 215 11.87 -8.13 -10.32
N HIS A 216 12.15 -8.15 -11.62
CA HIS A 216 13.22 -8.93 -12.23
C HIS A 216 13.55 -8.43 -13.64
N THR A 217 14.79 -8.67 -14.13
CA THR A 217 15.24 -8.33 -15.49
C THR A 217 15.09 -9.47 -16.48
N ASN A 218 14.80 -10.68 -16.02
CA ASN A 218 14.67 -11.89 -16.88
C ASN A 218 13.20 -12.23 -17.11
N ASP A 219 12.79 -12.32 -18.37
CA ASP A 219 11.39 -12.57 -18.75
C ASP A 219 10.86 -13.95 -18.35
N MET A 220 11.74 -14.98 -18.23
CA MET A 220 11.31 -16.29 -17.71
C MET A 220 10.94 -16.16 -16.21
N MET A 221 11.72 -15.41 -15.44
CA MET A 221 11.43 -15.15 -14.03
C MET A 221 10.16 -14.30 -13.88
N LEU A 222 9.99 -13.26 -14.67
CA LEU A 222 8.77 -12.46 -14.69
C LEU A 222 7.54 -13.31 -15.01
N LYS A 223 7.67 -14.24 -15.95
CA LYS A 223 6.60 -15.19 -16.30
C LYS A 223 6.32 -16.20 -15.19
N ALA A 224 7.35 -16.74 -14.53
CA ALA A 224 7.21 -17.60 -13.36
C ALA A 224 6.56 -16.86 -12.17
N MET A 225 6.85 -15.57 -12.00
CA MET A 225 6.20 -14.66 -11.05
C MET A 225 4.76 -14.31 -11.44
N ASN A 226 4.24 -14.81 -12.57
CA ASN A 226 2.94 -14.46 -13.13
C ASN A 226 2.77 -12.96 -13.39
N ARG A 227 3.81 -12.31 -13.88
CA ARG A 227 3.82 -10.89 -14.21
C ARG A 227 3.58 -10.68 -15.70
N ILE A 228 2.94 -9.56 -16.03
CA ILE A 228 2.61 -9.19 -17.43
C ILE A 228 3.66 -8.27 -18.06
N ASN A 229 4.48 -7.61 -17.27
CA ASN A 229 5.58 -6.76 -17.76
C ASN A 229 6.70 -7.61 -18.39
N ARG A 230 7.51 -6.98 -19.23
CA ARG A 230 8.66 -7.57 -19.92
C ARG A 230 9.80 -6.58 -19.88
N PHE A 231 11.00 -7.07 -19.56
CA PHE A 231 12.14 -6.22 -19.25
C PHE A 231 12.52 -5.23 -20.36
N ASP A 232 12.60 -5.68 -21.61
CA ASP A 232 12.96 -4.81 -22.73
C ASP A 232 11.96 -3.67 -22.97
N LYS A 233 10.67 -3.90 -22.66
CA LYS A 233 9.64 -2.86 -22.74
C LYS A 233 9.75 -1.90 -21.56
N ASP A 234 10.02 -2.45 -20.38
CA ASP A 234 10.17 -1.67 -19.16
C ASP A 234 11.42 -0.78 -19.25
N LEU A 235 12.51 -1.30 -19.82
CA LEU A 235 13.75 -0.53 -20.05
C LEU A 235 13.49 0.69 -20.95
N LYS A 236 12.78 0.50 -22.07
CA LYS A 236 12.42 1.61 -22.96
C LYS A 236 11.56 2.66 -22.27
N LEU A 237 10.61 2.22 -21.43
CA LEU A 237 9.78 3.10 -20.61
C LEU A 237 10.66 3.89 -19.63
N PHE A 238 11.62 3.24 -19.00
CA PHE A 238 12.55 3.88 -18.05
C PHE A 238 13.44 4.91 -18.72
N GLU A 239 13.95 4.60 -19.91
CA GLU A 239 14.73 5.55 -20.71
C GLU A 239 13.93 6.81 -21.06
N ASP A 240 12.64 6.66 -21.44
CA ASP A 240 11.78 7.79 -21.74
C ASP A 240 11.52 8.64 -20.47
N ILE A 241 11.19 8.00 -19.36
CA ILE A 241 10.96 8.67 -18.08
C ILE A 241 12.24 9.38 -17.59
N ALA A 242 13.42 8.74 -17.72
CA ALA A 242 14.68 9.31 -17.31
C ALA A 242 15.06 10.52 -18.18
N LYS A 243 14.84 10.46 -19.51
CA LYS A 243 15.05 11.60 -20.42
C LYS A 243 14.19 12.81 -20.07
N ARG A 244 13.04 12.62 -19.40
CA ARG A 244 12.20 13.69 -18.87
C ARG A 244 12.68 14.22 -17.51
N GLY A 245 13.84 13.75 -17.02
CA GLY A 245 14.47 14.22 -15.78
C GLY A 245 13.92 13.61 -14.50
N PHE A 246 13.34 12.42 -14.57
CA PHE A 246 12.91 11.66 -13.39
C PHE A 246 13.97 10.66 -12.94
N ALA A 247 14.20 10.58 -11.65
CA ALA A 247 14.89 9.46 -11.04
C ALA A 247 13.91 8.27 -10.91
N ILE A 248 14.41 7.05 -11.16
CA ILE A 248 13.63 5.84 -11.08
C ILE A 248 14.18 4.96 -9.97
N GLY A 249 13.33 4.57 -9.02
CA GLY A 249 13.59 3.51 -8.07
C GLY A 249 12.85 2.24 -8.46
N SER A 250 13.40 1.09 -8.13
CA SER A 250 12.75 -0.21 -8.33
C SER A 250 13.16 -1.21 -7.25
N ASP A 251 12.32 -2.23 -7.06
CA ASP A 251 12.62 -3.39 -6.24
C ASP A 251 12.85 -4.62 -7.12
N PHE A 252 13.74 -5.51 -6.66
CA PHE A 252 14.06 -6.78 -7.28
C PHE A 252 13.90 -7.92 -6.31
N ILE A 253 13.30 -9.02 -6.77
CA ILE A 253 13.20 -10.27 -6.02
C ILE A 253 14.36 -11.16 -6.45
N VAL A 254 15.21 -11.51 -5.50
CA VAL A 254 16.37 -12.39 -5.69
C VAL A 254 16.07 -13.74 -5.03
N GLY A 255 16.58 -14.82 -5.62
CA GLY A 255 16.36 -16.17 -5.11
C GLY A 255 14.96 -16.70 -5.35
N PHE A 256 14.25 -16.18 -6.34
CA PHE A 256 12.94 -16.70 -6.72
C PHE A 256 13.09 -18.14 -7.23
N PRO A 257 12.16 -19.08 -6.91
CA PRO A 257 12.24 -20.45 -7.38
C PRO A 257 12.47 -20.57 -8.88
N GLY A 258 13.57 -21.25 -9.27
CA GLY A 258 14.00 -21.39 -10.65
C GLY A 258 15.02 -20.36 -11.13
N GLU A 259 15.41 -19.38 -10.31
CA GLU A 259 16.53 -18.49 -10.60
C GLU A 259 17.86 -19.25 -10.45
N SER A 260 18.67 -19.29 -11.51
CA SER A 260 20.04 -19.81 -11.48
C SER A 260 21.03 -18.68 -11.20
N GLU A 261 22.26 -19.04 -10.81
CA GLU A 261 23.37 -18.08 -10.65
C GLU A 261 23.61 -17.27 -11.94
N GLU A 262 23.51 -17.92 -13.10
CA GLU A 262 23.66 -17.25 -14.40
C GLU A 262 22.58 -16.18 -14.64
N ILE A 263 21.33 -16.47 -14.26
CA ILE A 263 20.21 -15.51 -14.36
C ILE A 263 20.42 -14.36 -13.37
N PHE A 264 20.87 -14.66 -12.16
CA PHE A 264 21.20 -13.65 -11.16
C PHE A 264 22.33 -12.73 -11.63
N ASP A 265 23.44 -13.31 -12.12
CA ASP A 265 24.59 -12.55 -12.63
C ASP A 265 24.22 -11.67 -13.84
N ASP A 266 23.37 -12.17 -14.75
CA ASP A 266 22.83 -11.38 -15.86
C ASP A 266 21.94 -10.23 -15.34
N THR A 267 21.14 -10.48 -14.30
CA THR A 267 20.33 -9.46 -13.67
C THR A 267 21.19 -8.33 -13.09
N ILE A 268 22.25 -8.68 -12.34
CA ILE A 268 23.17 -7.69 -11.76
C ILE A 268 23.86 -6.83 -12.82
N LYS A 269 24.19 -7.41 -14.00
CA LYS A 269 24.79 -6.67 -15.10
C LYS A 269 23.83 -5.67 -15.77
N LYS A 270 22.52 -5.89 -15.64
CA LYS A 270 21.47 -5.08 -16.28
C LYS A 270 20.92 -3.96 -15.37
N ILE A 271 21.27 -3.96 -14.08
CA ILE A 271 20.90 -2.95 -13.09
C ILE A 271 22.00 -1.89 -12.99
#